data_8df2a6ffcbdbc6d00a9e2f6f62df226b
#
_entry.id   8df2a6ffcbdbc6d00a9e2f6f62df226b
#
_cell.length_a   1.000
_cell.length_b   1.000
_cell.length_c   1.000
_cell.angle_alpha   90.00
_cell.angle_beta   90.00
_cell.angle_gamma   90.00
#
_symmetry.space_group_name_H-M   'P 1'
#
loop_
_entity.id
_entity.type
_entity.pdbx_description
1 polymer ?
#
loop_
_entity_poly.entity_id
_entity_poly.type
_entity_poly.pdbx_seq_one_letter_code
_entity_poly.pdbx_strand_id
1 'polypeptide(L)'
;YELKDGKRNRELCEKTYDIISAYRGEICVESFNPMIVAWFRFHAKDLLRGQLAQPTRFYDAESLSAPLAFALGHTLFNCVARPQFIAYRIGFRPLSVRISEFMGAMRVGWTSHEPRNEAGRDTVIFEFYKPKVKFK
;
A
#
# COMPACT_ATOMS: atom_id res chain seq x y z
N TYR A 1 0.78 -12.24 8.55
CA TYR A 1 1.80 -11.18 8.44
C TYR A 1 3.18 -11.72 8.83
N GLU A 2 3.87 -12.31 7.85
CA GLU A 2 5.24 -12.81 8.10
C GLU A 2 6.27 -11.71 7.82
N LEU A 3 6.24 -10.64 8.59
CA LEU A 3 7.32 -9.64 8.61
C LEU A 3 8.65 -10.26 9.05
N LYS A 4 8.62 -11.43 9.70
CA LYS A 4 9.78 -12.09 10.31
C LYS A 4 10.56 -12.99 9.36
N ASP A 5 9.96 -13.47 8.26
CA ASP A 5 10.65 -14.35 7.31
C ASP A 5 11.14 -13.60 6.08
N GLY A 6 12.29 -12.95 6.21
CA GLY A 6 12.90 -12.20 5.12
C GLY A 6 13.27 -13.05 3.90
N LYS A 7 13.59 -14.34 4.09
CA LYS A 7 13.90 -15.26 2.99
C LYS A 7 12.65 -15.57 2.16
N ARG A 8 11.56 -15.96 2.82
CA ARG A 8 10.28 -16.26 2.17
C ARG A 8 9.69 -15.03 1.47
N ASN A 9 9.79 -13.85 2.09
CA ASN A 9 9.36 -12.61 1.48
C ASN A 9 10.16 -12.29 0.20
N ARG A 10 11.47 -12.55 0.19
CA ARG A 10 12.31 -12.39 -0.99
C ARG A 10 11.90 -13.35 -2.10
N GLU A 11 11.77 -14.64 -1.82
CA GLU A 11 11.32 -15.64 -2.78
C GLU A 11 9.96 -15.30 -3.39
N LEU A 12 9.02 -14.78 -2.56
CA LEU A 12 7.74 -14.31 -3.04
C LEU A 12 7.90 -13.13 -4.01
N CYS A 13 8.73 -12.14 -3.67
CA CYS A 13 8.98 -10.99 -4.54
C CYS A 13 9.61 -11.41 -5.86
N GLU A 14 10.61 -12.29 -5.84
CA GLU A 14 11.29 -12.80 -7.02
C GLU A 14 10.31 -13.53 -7.95
N LYS A 15 9.54 -14.49 -7.44
CA LYS A 15 8.52 -15.21 -8.21
C LYS A 15 7.43 -14.29 -8.76
N THR A 16 6.99 -13.32 -7.95
CA THR A 16 6.02 -12.33 -8.40
C THR A 16 6.60 -11.52 -9.56
N TYR A 17 7.84 -11.05 -9.42
CA TYR A 17 8.49 -10.26 -10.46
C TYR A 17 8.67 -11.05 -11.75
N ASP A 18 9.05 -12.33 -11.68
CA ASP A 18 9.18 -13.20 -12.86
C ASP A 18 7.86 -13.33 -13.63
N ILE A 19 6.73 -13.44 -12.91
CA ILE A 19 5.41 -13.54 -13.53
C ILE A 19 4.99 -12.20 -14.14
N ILE A 20 5.11 -11.09 -13.41
CA ILE A 20 4.63 -9.80 -13.87
C ILE A 20 5.51 -9.17 -14.95
N SER A 21 6.82 -9.52 -15.00
CA SER A 21 7.73 -9.03 -16.03
C SER A 21 7.37 -9.52 -17.44
N ALA A 22 6.68 -10.65 -17.54
CA ALA A 22 6.16 -11.19 -18.79
C ALA A 22 4.80 -10.57 -19.19
N TYR A 23 4.13 -9.87 -18.28
CA TYR A 23 2.83 -9.26 -18.54
C TYR A 23 2.98 -7.93 -19.27
N ARG A 24 2.15 -7.70 -20.30
CA ARG A 24 2.23 -6.50 -21.18
C ARG A 24 1.19 -5.41 -20.87
N GLY A 25 0.37 -5.60 -19.85
CA GLY A 25 -0.64 -4.61 -19.44
C GLY A 25 -0.13 -3.70 -18.33
N GLU A 26 -0.94 -2.69 -18.02
CA GLU A 26 -0.70 -1.84 -16.84
C GLU A 26 -0.85 -2.67 -15.56
N ILE A 27 0.12 -2.57 -14.67
CA ILE A 27 0.17 -3.32 -13.42
C ILE A 27 0.77 -2.49 -12.30
N CYS A 28 0.29 -2.70 -11.11
CA CYS A 28 0.92 -2.21 -9.89
C CYS A 28 1.02 -3.32 -8.86
N VAL A 29 1.92 -3.15 -7.90
CA VAL A 29 2.04 -4.02 -6.73
C VAL A 29 1.77 -3.25 -5.46
N GLU A 30 1.15 -3.90 -4.49
CA GLU A 30 0.95 -3.30 -3.18
C GLU A 30 1.12 -4.34 -2.07
N SER A 31 1.53 -3.89 -0.90
CA SER A 31 1.71 -4.76 0.25
C SER A 31 1.55 -4.00 1.57
N PHE A 32 1.05 -4.71 2.59
CA PHE A 32 1.12 -4.26 3.98
C PHE A 32 2.54 -4.33 4.54
N ASN A 33 3.40 -5.18 3.96
CA ASN A 33 4.79 -5.29 4.38
C ASN A 33 5.66 -4.25 3.63
N PRO A 34 6.17 -3.21 4.32
CA PRO A 34 6.97 -2.17 3.68
C PRO A 34 8.30 -2.70 3.11
N MET A 35 8.81 -3.83 3.61
CA MET A 35 10.04 -4.43 3.07
C MET A 35 9.79 -5.07 1.69
N ILE A 36 8.59 -5.58 1.43
CA ILE A 36 8.18 -6.03 0.09
C ILE A 36 8.12 -4.83 -0.86
N VAL A 37 7.47 -3.74 -0.46
CA VAL A 37 7.42 -2.50 -1.25
C VAL A 37 8.84 -1.96 -1.53
N ALA A 38 9.72 -1.99 -0.52
CA ALA A 38 11.11 -1.61 -0.67
C ALA A 38 11.88 -2.53 -1.64
N TRP A 39 11.61 -3.84 -1.60
CA TRP A 39 12.23 -4.78 -2.53
C TRP A 39 11.91 -4.39 -3.98
N PHE A 40 10.65 -4.15 -4.31
CA PHE A 40 10.23 -3.72 -5.65
C PHE A 40 10.81 -2.35 -6.02
N ARG A 41 11.00 -1.44 -5.07
CA ARG A 41 11.69 -0.17 -5.31
C ARG A 41 13.10 -0.36 -5.89
N PHE A 42 13.83 -1.34 -5.39
CA PHE A 42 15.23 -1.55 -5.79
C PHE A 42 15.39 -2.48 -7.00
N HIS A 43 14.45 -3.40 -7.22
CA HIS A 43 14.56 -4.43 -8.26
C HIS A 43 13.64 -4.19 -9.46
N ALA A 44 12.55 -3.42 -9.31
CA ALA A 44 11.56 -3.16 -10.35
C ALA A 44 11.17 -1.67 -10.32
N LYS A 45 12.08 -0.79 -10.70
CA LYS A 45 11.93 0.68 -10.55
C LYS A 45 10.75 1.26 -11.33
N ASP A 46 10.47 0.69 -12.49
CA ASP A 46 9.42 1.13 -13.40
C ASP A 46 8.03 0.63 -13.01
N LEU A 47 7.97 -0.30 -12.06
CA LEU A 47 6.70 -0.84 -11.57
C LEU A 47 6.08 0.10 -10.54
N LEU A 48 4.80 0.44 -10.77
CA LEU A 48 4.01 1.21 -9.81
C LEU A 48 3.81 0.39 -8.53
N ARG A 49 4.15 0.95 -7.39
CA ARG A 49 4.10 0.26 -6.09
C ARG A 49 3.44 1.10 -5.03
N GLY A 50 2.65 0.45 -4.20
CA GLY A 50 1.88 1.04 -3.13
C GLY A 50 2.13 0.43 -1.76
N GLN A 51 1.96 1.26 -0.74
CA GLN A 51 1.91 0.82 0.64
C GLN A 51 0.46 0.67 1.07
N LEU A 52 0.05 -0.56 1.39
CA LEU A 52 -1.20 -0.80 2.12
C LEU A 52 -1.00 -0.48 3.59
N ALA A 53 -1.91 0.28 4.17
CA ALA A 53 -1.87 0.61 5.59
C ALA A 53 -3.28 0.82 6.16
N GLN A 54 -3.38 0.71 7.48
CA GLN A 54 -4.61 0.90 8.24
C GLN A 54 -4.29 1.48 9.62
N PRO A 55 -5.25 2.08 10.33
CA PRO A 55 -5.03 2.55 11.69
C PRO A 55 -4.53 1.43 12.61
N THR A 56 -3.64 1.77 13.55
CA THR A 56 -2.98 0.83 14.47
C THR A 56 -3.93 -0.18 15.12
N ARG A 57 -5.14 0.26 15.49
CA ARG A 57 -6.17 -0.57 16.15
C ARG A 57 -6.72 -1.73 15.29
N PHE A 58 -6.46 -1.74 13.99
CA PHE A 58 -6.90 -2.80 13.08
C PHE A 58 -5.82 -3.83 12.78
N TYR A 59 -4.61 -3.65 13.33
CA TYR A 59 -3.59 -4.68 13.29
C TYR A 59 -3.83 -5.66 14.43
N ASP A 60 -3.63 -6.94 14.12
CA ASP A 60 -3.79 -8.01 15.08
C ASP A 60 -2.68 -7.95 16.16
N ALA A 61 -3.10 -7.76 17.41
CA ALA A 61 -2.20 -7.66 18.55
C ALA A 61 -1.48 -8.99 18.88
N GLU A 62 -2.03 -10.13 18.46
CA GLU A 62 -1.38 -11.44 18.63
C GLU A 62 -0.22 -11.63 17.66
N SER A 63 -0.34 -11.04 16.45
CA SER A 63 0.65 -11.18 15.38
C SER A 63 1.73 -10.10 15.41
N LEU A 64 1.41 -8.89 15.89
CA LEU A 64 2.29 -7.72 15.81
C LEU A 64 2.45 -7.04 17.18
N SER A 65 3.69 -6.68 17.51
CA SER A 65 3.94 -5.85 18.69
C SER A 65 3.34 -4.44 18.50
N ALA A 66 2.88 -3.82 19.59
CA ALA A 66 2.26 -2.50 19.56
C ALA A 66 3.13 -1.40 18.88
N PRO A 67 4.46 -1.32 19.13
CA PRO A 67 5.32 -0.37 18.42
C PRO A 67 5.37 -0.61 16.91
N LEU A 68 5.39 -1.88 16.49
CA LEU A 68 5.40 -2.21 15.07
C LEU A 68 4.07 -1.90 14.40
N ALA A 69 2.95 -2.24 15.05
CA ALA A 69 1.61 -1.87 14.56
C ALA A 69 1.44 -0.35 14.44
N PHE A 70 1.99 0.42 15.40
CA PHE A 70 2.04 1.86 15.32
C PHE A 70 2.86 2.35 14.11
N ALA A 71 4.08 1.83 13.94
CA ALA A 71 4.95 2.21 12.83
C ALA A 71 4.33 1.91 11.45
N LEU A 72 3.67 0.75 11.31
CA LEU A 72 2.94 0.38 10.10
C LEU A 72 1.72 1.26 9.86
N GLY A 73 0.91 1.51 10.88
CA GLY A 73 -0.29 2.34 10.79
C GLY A 73 0.03 3.81 10.48
N HIS A 74 1.20 4.28 10.89
CA HIS A 74 1.72 5.61 10.59
C HIS A 74 2.64 5.64 9.37
N THR A 75 2.79 4.53 8.65
CA THR A 75 3.62 4.41 7.44
C THR A 75 5.06 4.93 7.61
N LEU A 76 5.66 4.73 8.80
CA LEU A 76 6.98 5.27 9.13
C LEU A 76 8.12 4.68 8.28
N PHE A 77 7.89 3.51 7.68
CA PHE A 77 8.84 2.88 6.76
C PHE A 77 8.82 3.45 5.34
N ASN A 78 7.97 4.45 5.05
CA ASN A 78 7.90 5.08 3.74
C ASN A 78 9.21 5.79 3.34
N CYS A 79 10.06 6.17 4.29
CA CYS A 79 11.40 6.67 4.01
C CYS A 79 12.28 5.64 3.27
N VAL A 80 12.07 4.34 3.53
CA VAL A 80 12.75 3.23 2.85
C VAL A 80 11.96 2.73 1.65
N ALA A 81 10.67 2.46 1.83
CA ALA A 81 9.81 1.89 0.79
C ALA A 81 9.55 2.86 -0.37
N ARG A 82 9.41 4.16 -0.10
CA ARG A 82 9.08 5.23 -1.07
C ARG A 82 8.01 4.81 -2.07
N PRO A 83 6.80 4.49 -1.59
CA PRO A 83 5.70 4.10 -2.46
C PRO A 83 5.23 5.29 -3.32
N GLN A 84 4.75 5.01 -4.55
CA GLN A 84 4.13 6.02 -5.39
C GLN A 84 2.66 6.26 -5.02
N PHE A 85 2.02 5.31 -4.34
CA PHE A 85 0.70 5.51 -3.76
C PHE A 85 0.61 4.90 -2.36
N ILE A 86 -0.29 5.45 -1.55
CA ILE A 86 -0.63 4.91 -0.24
C ILE A 86 -2.09 4.51 -0.27
N ALA A 87 -2.34 3.20 -0.21
CA ALA A 87 -3.67 2.66 -0.03
C ALA A 87 -3.95 2.59 1.48
N TYR A 88 -4.68 3.59 1.99
CA TYR A 88 -5.02 3.68 3.40
C TYR A 88 -6.49 3.34 3.63
N ARG A 89 -6.76 2.57 4.71
CA ARG A 89 -8.13 2.24 5.10
C ARG A 89 -8.96 3.50 5.26
N ILE A 90 -10.17 3.51 4.71
CA ILE A 90 -11.08 4.65 4.74
C ILE A 90 -11.37 5.07 6.19
N GLY A 91 -11.23 6.37 6.46
CA GLY A 91 -11.36 6.97 7.77
C GLY A 91 -10.27 7.99 8.06
N PHE A 92 -9.93 8.14 9.34
CA PHE A 92 -8.88 9.07 9.78
C PHE A 92 -7.50 8.62 9.31
N ARG A 93 -6.74 9.54 8.73
CA ARG A 93 -5.36 9.33 8.26
C ARG A 93 -4.38 10.09 9.15
N PRO A 94 -3.35 9.43 9.71
CA PRO A 94 -2.32 10.08 10.49
C PRO A 94 -1.58 11.18 9.72
N LEU A 95 -0.96 12.10 10.46
CA LEU A 95 -0.20 13.21 9.84
C LEU A 95 0.94 12.69 8.95
N SER A 96 1.63 11.63 9.33
CA SER A 96 2.71 11.00 8.55
C SER A 96 2.25 10.50 7.17
N VAL A 97 1.05 9.93 7.10
CA VAL A 97 0.40 9.55 5.82
C VAL A 97 0.13 10.79 4.97
N ARG A 98 -0.46 11.82 5.56
CA ARG A 98 -0.76 13.09 4.88
C ARG A 98 0.50 13.81 4.39
N ILE A 99 1.60 13.72 5.12
CA ILE A 99 2.91 14.26 4.67
C ILE A 99 3.38 13.49 3.42
N SER A 100 3.32 12.16 3.43
CA SER A 100 3.71 11.36 2.26
C SER A 100 2.83 11.68 1.03
N GLU A 101 1.54 11.89 1.23
CA GLU A 101 0.61 12.31 0.18
C GLU A 101 0.95 13.73 -0.35
N PHE A 102 1.28 14.64 0.54
CA PHE A 102 1.74 15.99 0.16
C PHE A 102 3.06 15.97 -0.62
N MET A 103 3.94 15.02 -0.31
CA MET A 103 5.20 14.79 -1.04
C MET A 103 5.01 14.08 -2.39
N GLY A 104 3.79 13.82 -2.82
CA GLY A 104 3.45 13.31 -4.15
C GLY A 104 2.97 11.87 -4.21
N ALA A 105 2.81 11.16 -3.09
CA ALA A 105 2.17 9.85 -3.12
C ALA A 105 0.66 9.98 -3.40
N MET A 106 0.15 9.22 -4.38
CA MET A 106 -1.29 9.19 -4.68
C MET A 106 -2.09 8.67 -3.49
N ARG A 107 -3.25 9.29 -3.28
CA ARG A 107 -4.18 8.96 -2.18
C ARG A 107 -5.14 7.88 -2.63
N VAL A 108 -4.96 6.67 -2.17
CA VAL A 108 -5.84 5.54 -2.45
C VAL A 108 -6.61 5.16 -1.19
N GLY A 109 -7.92 5.02 -1.30
CA GLY A 109 -8.77 4.56 -0.18
C GLY A 109 -9.22 3.13 -0.34
N TRP A 110 -9.14 2.30 0.72
CA TRP A 110 -9.64 0.92 0.70
C TRP A 110 -10.37 0.57 2.00
N THR A 111 -11.36 -0.28 2.00
CA THR A 111 -12.18 -0.66 0.85
C THR A 111 -13.37 0.28 0.81
N SER A 112 -13.67 0.82 -0.36
CA SER A 112 -14.84 1.69 -0.55
C SER A 112 -16.05 0.85 -0.88
N HIS A 113 -17.14 1.06 -0.14
CA HIS A 113 -18.44 0.41 -0.38
C HIS A 113 -19.48 1.39 -0.93
N GLU A 114 -19.11 2.66 -1.13
CA GLU A 114 -20.04 3.70 -1.54
C GLU A 114 -19.33 4.87 -2.24
N PRO A 115 -20.00 5.54 -3.20
CA PRO A 115 -19.40 6.60 -4.01
C PRO A 115 -18.87 7.81 -3.21
N ARG A 116 -19.44 8.11 -2.05
CA ARG A 116 -18.99 9.25 -1.21
C ARG A 116 -17.54 9.08 -0.73
N ASN A 117 -17.05 7.84 -0.65
CA ASN A 117 -15.68 7.55 -0.25
C ASN A 117 -14.63 7.94 -1.30
N GLU A 118 -15.04 8.28 -2.52
CA GLU A 118 -14.15 8.78 -3.57
C GLU A 118 -13.71 10.22 -3.34
N ALA A 119 -14.48 10.97 -2.55
CA ALA A 119 -14.20 12.38 -2.31
C ALA A 119 -12.83 12.60 -1.64
N GLY A 120 -12.01 13.48 -2.23
CA GLY A 120 -10.68 13.82 -1.72
C GLY A 120 -9.63 12.72 -1.87
N ARG A 121 -9.86 11.73 -2.74
CA ARG A 121 -8.92 10.66 -3.11
C ARG A 121 -8.66 10.69 -4.60
N ASP A 122 -7.48 10.23 -4.99
CA ASP A 122 -7.10 10.13 -6.39
C ASP A 122 -7.71 8.87 -7.01
N THR A 123 -7.83 7.78 -6.21
CA THR A 123 -8.55 6.56 -6.58
C THR A 123 -9.02 5.79 -5.34
N VAL A 124 -9.82 4.75 -5.54
CA VAL A 124 -10.30 3.84 -4.48
C VAL A 124 -10.24 2.39 -4.92
N ILE A 125 -9.94 1.50 -3.98
CA ILE A 125 -10.21 0.07 -4.09
C ILE A 125 -11.62 -0.15 -3.57
N PHE A 126 -12.51 -0.65 -4.42
CA PHE A 126 -13.97 -0.65 -4.17
C PHE A 126 -14.57 -2.05 -4.21
N GLU A 127 -15.70 -2.20 -3.53
CA GLU A 127 -16.54 -3.39 -3.54
C GLU A 127 -18.01 -2.96 -3.59
N PHE A 128 -18.84 -3.79 -4.24
CA PHE A 128 -20.31 -3.71 -4.27
C PHE A 128 -20.93 -2.48 -4.97
N TYR A 129 -20.14 -1.62 -5.62
CA TYR A 129 -20.67 -0.54 -6.46
C TYR A 129 -19.72 -0.27 -7.64
N LYS A 130 -20.21 0.46 -8.64
CA LYS A 130 -19.39 0.91 -9.77
C LYS A 130 -18.89 2.34 -9.51
N PRO A 131 -17.59 2.58 -9.38
CA PRO A 131 -17.05 3.90 -9.11
C PRO A 131 -17.22 4.82 -10.34
N LYS A 132 -17.17 6.13 -10.10
CA LYS A 132 -17.09 7.12 -11.17
C LYS A 132 -15.65 7.14 -11.69
N VAL A 133 -15.41 6.43 -12.76
CA VAL A 133 -14.10 6.42 -13.40
C VAL A 133 -13.90 7.73 -14.16
N LYS A 134 -12.92 8.52 -13.75
CA LYS A 134 -12.47 9.70 -14.49
C LYS A 134 -11.14 9.34 -15.14
N PHE A 135 -11.20 8.80 -16.33
CA PHE A 135 -10.03 8.80 -17.20
C PHE A 135 -9.84 10.22 -17.72
N LYS A 136 -8.66 10.78 -17.47
CA LYS A 136 -8.19 11.98 -18.16
C LYS A 136 -7.38 11.55 -19.37
#